data_7ce264dcb4b15b8f9e2ea05399adaad7
#
_entry.id   7ce264dcb4b15b8f9e2ea05399adaad7
#
_cell.length_a   1.000
_cell.length_b   1.000
_cell.length_c   1.000
_cell.angle_alpha   90.00
_cell.angle_beta   90.00
_cell.angle_gamma   90.00
#
_symmetry.space_group_name_H-M   'P 1'
#
loop_
_entity.id
_entity.type
_entity.pdbx_description
1 polymer ?
#
loop_
_entity_poly.entity_id
_entity_poly.type
_entity_poly.pdbx_seq_one_letter_code
_entity_poly.pdbx_strand_id
1 'polypeptide(L)'
;MKIGLLNRLIFAFICVFTFAGCSKNNDSKVSPVSKTFVLVHGSFQGPYAWQYVKAQLEQAGQKVVVVELPGHGQDQTPPATLTLNSYRDKVITAINAISGKVVLVGHSLGGAVITAVADSIPGHIERLVYLAGFVPANGQSVIDLNSMDPNSQLTPALMPSADFTTASVADDKLLSIFCQDGNATVNQLLIANNRPEPAAPLYSKIILKNPAMANVPKYYIHTSQDRAITITLQNQMVAAAGIKNIYTINSSHSPHLSMPDQVTAILLEIIK
;
A
#
# COMPACT_ATOMS: atom_id res chain seq x y z
N MET A 1 47.91 36.15 -88.15
CA MET A 1 48.92 35.07 -88.17
C MET A 1 49.34 34.86 -86.69
N LYS A 2 49.09 33.77 -86.10
CA LYS A 2 49.50 33.09 -84.86
C LYS A 2 48.29 32.59 -84.07
N ILE A 3 48.16 31.31 -84.17
CA ILE A 3 47.19 30.42 -83.55
C ILE A 3 47.66 30.16 -82.11
N GLY A 4 46.81 30.42 -81.12
CA GLY A 4 47.00 30.15 -79.69
C GLY A 4 46.17 28.97 -79.28
N LEU A 5 46.77 27.89 -78.85
CA LEU A 5 46.20 26.64 -78.40
C LEU A 5 45.53 26.85 -76.98
N LEU A 6 44.25 26.55 -76.82
CA LEU A 6 43.55 26.58 -75.59
C LEU A 6 43.53 25.18 -74.98
N ASN A 7 44.32 25.02 -73.91
CA ASN A 7 44.32 23.80 -73.05
C ASN A 7 43.08 23.77 -72.20
N ARG A 8 42.23 22.77 -72.39
CA ARG A 8 41.13 22.46 -71.50
C ARG A 8 41.58 21.48 -70.37
N LEU A 9 41.73 22.01 -69.16
CA LEU A 9 41.90 21.13 -68.00
C LEU A 9 40.51 20.64 -67.55
N ILE A 10 40.32 19.33 -67.61
CA ILE A 10 39.13 18.66 -67.04
C ILE A 10 39.46 18.36 -65.60
N PHE A 11 38.75 19.06 -64.67
CA PHE A 11 38.73 18.74 -63.20
C PHE A 11 37.73 17.63 -62.99
N ALA A 12 38.21 16.43 -62.68
CA ALA A 12 37.37 15.34 -62.22
C ALA A 12 37.04 15.55 -60.73
N PHE A 13 35.78 15.84 -60.46
CA PHE A 13 35.26 15.96 -59.07
C PHE A 13 34.97 14.54 -58.54
N ILE A 14 35.84 14.05 -57.65
CA ILE A 14 35.62 12.78 -56.95
C ILE A 14 34.70 13.11 -55.76
N CYS A 15 33.39 12.77 -55.87
CA CYS A 15 32.48 12.79 -54.75
C CYS A 15 32.75 11.59 -53.85
N VAL A 16 33.38 11.83 -52.70
CA VAL A 16 33.47 10.86 -51.60
C VAL A 16 32.15 10.85 -50.85
N PHE A 17 31.32 9.84 -51.09
CA PHE A 17 30.14 9.57 -50.23
C PHE A 17 30.62 8.93 -48.94
N THR A 18 30.68 9.73 -47.83
CA THR A 18 30.81 9.19 -46.51
C THR A 18 29.44 8.67 -46.06
N PHE A 19 29.28 7.36 -46.03
CA PHE A 19 28.17 6.71 -45.34
C PHE A 19 28.33 6.93 -43.84
N ALA A 20 27.62 7.93 -43.28
CA ALA A 20 27.39 8.03 -41.85
C ALA A 20 26.46 6.89 -41.47
N GLY A 21 27.01 5.81 -40.97
CA GLY A 21 26.25 4.73 -40.34
C GLY A 21 25.59 5.25 -39.09
N CYS A 22 24.27 5.53 -39.11
CA CYS A 22 23.46 5.69 -37.91
C CYS A 22 23.45 4.35 -37.17
N SER A 23 24.32 4.20 -36.20
CA SER A 23 24.17 3.17 -35.16
C SER A 23 22.88 3.48 -34.40
N LYS A 24 21.79 2.79 -34.73
CA LYS A 24 20.63 2.74 -33.86
C LYS A 24 21.03 1.97 -32.59
N ASN A 25 21.41 2.70 -31.55
CA ASN A 25 21.40 2.13 -30.22
C ASN A 25 19.94 1.74 -29.92
N ASN A 26 19.62 0.49 -30.15
CA ASN A 26 18.45 -0.13 -29.59
C ASN A 26 18.68 -0.28 -28.06
N ASP A 27 18.65 0.82 -27.33
CA ASP A 27 18.31 0.76 -25.93
C ASP A 27 16.86 0.27 -25.86
N SER A 28 16.69 -1.04 -25.90
CA SER A 28 15.46 -1.69 -25.49
C SER A 28 15.27 -1.31 -24.01
N LYS A 29 14.57 -0.18 -23.77
CA LYS A 29 13.99 0.10 -22.48
C LYS A 29 13.12 -1.11 -22.17
N VAL A 30 13.65 -2.04 -21.36
CA VAL A 30 12.85 -3.09 -20.76
C VAL A 30 11.75 -2.35 -20.00
N SER A 31 10.54 -2.35 -20.55
CA SER A 31 9.40 -1.77 -19.84
C SER A 31 9.34 -2.45 -18.48
N PRO A 32 9.30 -1.70 -17.38
CA PRO A 32 9.24 -2.29 -16.07
C PRO A 32 8.05 -3.25 -16.02
N VAL A 33 8.30 -4.48 -15.57
CA VAL A 33 7.25 -5.51 -15.46
C VAL A 33 6.14 -4.95 -14.59
N SER A 34 4.94 -4.81 -15.17
CA SER A 34 3.78 -4.33 -14.45
C SER A 34 3.42 -5.31 -13.33
N LYS A 35 3.40 -4.84 -12.10
CA LYS A 35 2.94 -5.60 -10.91
C LYS A 35 1.48 -5.30 -10.62
N THR A 36 0.83 -6.21 -9.92
CA THR A 36 -0.53 -5.99 -9.40
C THR A 36 -0.45 -5.74 -7.90
N PHE A 37 -0.88 -4.55 -7.49
CA PHE A 37 -1.04 -4.18 -6.09
C PHE A 37 -2.46 -4.50 -5.63
N VAL A 38 -2.59 -5.13 -4.46
CA VAL A 38 -3.87 -5.29 -3.77
C VAL A 38 -3.77 -4.48 -2.48
N LEU A 39 -4.62 -3.45 -2.36
CA LEU A 39 -4.59 -2.46 -1.28
C LEU A 39 -5.76 -2.70 -0.32
N VAL A 40 -5.46 -2.85 0.97
CA VAL A 40 -6.43 -3.13 2.04
C VAL A 40 -6.40 -1.98 3.04
N HIS A 41 -7.56 -1.33 3.23
CA HIS A 41 -7.72 -0.19 4.14
C HIS A 41 -7.75 -0.60 5.62
N GLY A 42 -7.63 0.37 6.51
CA GLY A 42 -7.74 0.23 7.96
C GLY A 42 -9.15 0.44 8.50
N SER A 43 -9.27 0.41 9.83
CA SER A 43 -10.51 0.71 10.56
C SER A 43 -11.05 2.09 10.25
N PHE A 44 -12.36 2.26 10.34
CA PHE A 44 -13.11 3.51 10.14
C PHE A 44 -13.03 4.06 8.71
N GLN A 45 -12.25 3.44 7.83
CA GLN A 45 -11.99 3.86 6.46
C GLN A 45 -12.71 2.96 5.45
N GLY A 46 -12.45 3.18 4.17
CA GLY A 46 -12.95 2.40 3.06
C GLY A 46 -12.04 2.55 1.84
N PRO A 47 -12.46 2.07 0.66
CA PRO A 47 -11.64 2.14 -0.56
C PRO A 47 -11.16 3.55 -0.92
N TYR A 48 -11.92 4.58 -0.56
CA TYR A 48 -11.59 5.99 -0.81
C TYR A 48 -10.20 6.37 -0.27
N ALA A 49 -9.77 5.74 0.82
CA ALA A 49 -8.50 6.07 1.47
C ALA A 49 -7.29 5.83 0.56
N TRP A 50 -7.40 4.92 -0.38
CA TRP A 50 -6.34 4.59 -1.33
C TRP A 50 -6.40 5.33 -2.66
N GLN A 51 -7.36 6.25 -2.86
CA GLN A 51 -7.63 6.85 -4.17
C GLN A 51 -6.41 7.55 -4.80
N TYR A 52 -5.62 8.27 -4.01
CA TYR A 52 -4.45 9.00 -4.50
C TYR A 52 -3.30 8.05 -4.86
N VAL A 53 -2.97 7.13 -3.96
CA VAL A 53 -1.93 6.11 -4.18
C VAL A 53 -2.30 5.21 -5.36
N LYS A 54 -3.58 4.81 -5.46
CA LYS A 54 -4.09 4.04 -6.61
C LYS A 54 -3.83 4.77 -7.92
N ALA A 55 -4.26 6.02 -8.03
CA ALA A 55 -4.10 6.82 -9.24
C ALA A 55 -2.62 6.95 -9.65
N GLN A 56 -1.73 7.18 -8.69
CA GLN A 56 -0.28 7.33 -8.94
C GLN A 56 0.39 6.02 -9.34
N LEU A 57 0.03 4.90 -8.71
CA LEU A 57 0.54 3.58 -9.11
C LEU A 57 0.08 3.21 -10.52
N GLU A 58 -1.18 3.48 -10.86
CA GLU A 58 -1.73 3.25 -12.21
C GLU A 58 -1.03 4.15 -13.25
N GLN A 59 -0.77 5.41 -12.90
CA GLN A 59 0.01 6.32 -13.75
C GLN A 59 1.45 5.81 -13.97
N ALA A 60 2.02 5.13 -12.98
CA ALA A 60 3.33 4.47 -13.09
C ALA A 60 3.28 3.10 -13.82
N GLY A 61 2.14 2.75 -14.44
CA GLY A 61 1.99 1.53 -15.23
C GLY A 61 1.72 0.26 -14.42
N GLN A 62 1.38 0.39 -13.14
CA GLN A 62 1.03 -0.74 -12.29
C GLN A 62 -0.48 -1.04 -12.36
N LYS A 63 -0.86 -2.28 -12.03
CA LYS A 63 -2.26 -2.65 -11.84
C LYS A 63 -2.63 -2.51 -10.37
N VAL A 64 -3.83 -1.99 -10.07
CA VAL A 64 -4.24 -1.77 -8.67
C VAL A 64 -5.67 -2.26 -8.45
N VAL A 65 -5.82 -3.08 -7.42
CA VAL A 65 -7.11 -3.51 -6.89
C VAL A 65 -7.22 -2.98 -5.46
N VAL A 66 -8.20 -2.14 -5.18
CA VAL A 66 -8.54 -1.71 -3.83
C VAL A 66 -9.67 -2.57 -3.32
N VAL A 67 -9.46 -3.26 -2.20
CA VAL A 67 -10.47 -4.14 -1.63
C VAL A 67 -11.35 -3.33 -0.67
N GLU A 68 -12.66 -3.39 -0.87
CA GLU A 68 -13.65 -2.93 0.09
C GLU A 68 -13.95 -4.06 1.07
N LEU A 69 -13.56 -3.86 2.33
CA LEU A 69 -13.83 -4.84 3.38
C LEU A 69 -15.34 -4.86 3.72
N PRO A 70 -15.91 -6.01 4.07
CA PRO A 70 -17.32 -6.09 4.47
C PRO A 70 -17.65 -5.13 5.62
N GLY A 71 -18.81 -4.48 5.56
CA GLY A 71 -19.25 -3.47 6.53
C GLY A 71 -18.61 -2.09 6.38
N HIS A 72 -17.80 -1.86 5.32
CA HIS A 72 -17.15 -0.59 5.04
C HIS A 72 -17.58 0.00 3.69
N GLY A 73 -17.28 1.29 3.49
CA GLY A 73 -17.60 1.97 2.21
C GLY A 73 -19.07 1.84 1.85
N GLN A 74 -19.38 1.17 0.73
CA GLN A 74 -20.75 0.91 0.27
C GLN A 74 -21.30 -0.44 0.73
N ASP A 75 -20.45 -1.32 1.27
CA ASP A 75 -20.87 -2.63 1.77
C ASP A 75 -21.70 -2.46 3.05
N GLN A 76 -22.92 -3.03 3.05
CA GLN A 76 -23.88 -2.92 4.14
C GLN A 76 -23.99 -4.23 4.97
N THR A 77 -22.99 -5.10 4.89
CA THR A 77 -22.99 -6.33 5.71
C THR A 77 -23.12 -5.98 7.20
N PRO A 78 -24.08 -6.57 7.92
CA PRO A 78 -24.29 -6.23 9.33
C PRO A 78 -23.06 -6.50 10.18
N PRO A 79 -22.61 -5.53 11.01
CA PRO A 79 -21.38 -5.64 11.82
C PRO A 79 -21.32 -6.88 12.71
N ALA A 80 -22.47 -7.27 13.30
CA ALA A 80 -22.57 -8.44 14.18
C ALA A 80 -22.24 -9.78 13.51
N THR A 81 -22.24 -9.83 12.16
CA THR A 81 -21.93 -11.05 11.38
C THR A 81 -20.48 -11.13 10.96
N LEU A 82 -19.70 -10.06 11.18
CA LEU A 82 -18.36 -9.93 10.67
C LEU A 82 -17.31 -10.46 11.65
N THR A 83 -16.25 -11.03 11.08
CA THR A 83 -15.05 -11.50 11.77
C THR A 83 -13.83 -11.11 10.96
N LEU A 84 -12.63 -11.25 11.52
CA LEU A 84 -11.41 -11.07 10.74
C LEU A 84 -11.32 -12.06 9.56
N ASN A 85 -11.89 -13.26 9.72
CA ASN A 85 -11.95 -14.23 8.62
C ASN A 85 -12.83 -13.73 7.47
N SER A 86 -13.93 -13.02 7.75
CA SER A 86 -14.75 -12.39 6.69
C SER A 86 -13.91 -11.39 5.87
N TYR A 87 -13.07 -10.60 6.52
CA TYR A 87 -12.17 -9.64 5.86
C TYR A 87 -11.09 -10.37 5.04
N ARG A 88 -10.44 -11.38 5.66
CA ARG A 88 -9.46 -12.24 4.97
C ARG A 88 -10.05 -12.86 3.70
N ASP A 89 -11.22 -13.45 3.79
CA ASP A 89 -11.85 -14.20 2.69
C ASP A 89 -12.27 -13.26 1.54
N LYS A 90 -12.67 -12.02 1.85
CA LYS A 90 -12.92 -10.98 0.85
C LYS A 90 -11.65 -10.63 0.08
N VAL A 91 -10.52 -10.46 0.78
CA VAL A 91 -9.23 -10.18 0.14
C VAL A 91 -8.75 -11.37 -0.68
N ILE A 92 -8.89 -12.61 -0.17
CA ILE A 92 -8.55 -13.83 -0.91
C ILE A 92 -9.37 -13.94 -2.20
N THR A 93 -10.67 -13.64 -2.14
CA THR A 93 -11.55 -13.64 -3.33
C THR A 93 -11.04 -12.66 -4.38
N ALA A 94 -10.63 -11.44 -3.98
CA ALA A 94 -10.07 -10.46 -4.89
C ALA A 94 -8.74 -10.93 -5.52
N ILE A 95 -7.86 -11.56 -4.72
CA ILE A 95 -6.57 -12.07 -5.20
C ILE A 95 -6.76 -13.25 -6.17
N ASN A 96 -7.69 -14.17 -5.89
CA ASN A 96 -7.96 -15.32 -6.75
C ASN A 96 -8.51 -14.94 -8.14
N ALA A 97 -9.04 -13.73 -8.30
CA ALA A 97 -9.45 -13.20 -9.60
C ALA A 97 -8.25 -12.63 -10.41
N ILE A 98 -7.04 -12.60 -9.85
CA ILE A 98 -5.85 -12.02 -10.45
C ILE A 98 -4.92 -13.13 -10.93
N SER A 99 -4.44 -13.03 -12.17
CA SER A 99 -3.41 -13.94 -12.67
C SER A 99 -2.04 -13.57 -12.12
N GLY A 100 -1.34 -14.54 -11.53
CA GLY A 100 0.01 -14.37 -10.98
C GLY A 100 0.01 -13.90 -9.51
N LYS A 101 1.21 -13.52 -9.03
CA LYS A 101 1.39 -13.05 -7.65
C LYS A 101 1.13 -11.56 -7.52
N VAL A 102 0.71 -11.14 -6.34
CA VAL A 102 0.40 -9.74 -6.02
C VAL A 102 1.35 -9.15 -4.98
N VAL A 103 1.52 -7.84 -5.02
CA VAL A 103 2.04 -7.04 -3.92
C VAL A 103 0.86 -6.67 -3.02
N LEU A 104 0.79 -7.30 -1.86
CA LEU A 104 -0.33 -7.13 -0.92
C LEU A 104 0.03 -6.08 0.13
N VAL A 105 -0.74 -4.99 0.17
CA VAL A 105 -0.49 -3.84 1.05
C VAL A 105 -1.63 -3.69 2.03
N GLY A 106 -1.33 -3.59 3.32
CA GLY A 106 -2.34 -3.38 4.37
C GLY A 106 -2.00 -2.19 5.26
N HIS A 107 -2.96 -1.28 5.42
CA HIS A 107 -2.87 -0.15 6.33
C HIS A 107 -3.56 -0.46 7.66
N SER A 108 -2.96 -0.12 8.79
CA SER A 108 -3.60 -0.21 10.12
C SER A 108 -4.17 -1.62 10.38
N LEU A 109 -5.47 -1.77 10.68
CA LEU A 109 -6.17 -3.06 10.76
C LEU A 109 -5.92 -3.94 9.53
N GLY A 110 -5.84 -3.33 8.34
CA GLY A 110 -5.52 -4.04 7.10
C GLY A 110 -4.22 -4.84 7.19
N GLY A 111 -3.27 -4.46 8.04
CA GLY A 111 -2.05 -5.22 8.33
C GLY A 111 -2.35 -6.59 8.94
N ALA A 112 -3.27 -6.66 9.90
CA ALA A 112 -3.72 -7.92 10.50
C ALA A 112 -4.47 -8.79 9.47
N VAL A 113 -5.30 -8.16 8.61
CA VAL A 113 -6.01 -8.84 7.53
C VAL A 113 -5.03 -9.48 6.55
N ILE A 114 -4.04 -8.72 6.05
CA ILE A 114 -3.06 -9.24 5.08
C ILE A 114 -2.16 -10.32 5.69
N THR A 115 -1.92 -10.29 7.00
CA THR A 115 -1.22 -11.35 7.72
C THR A 115 -2.00 -12.67 7.62
N ALA A 116 -3.30 -12.63 7.90
CA ALA A 116 -4.18 -13.82 7.79
C ALA A 116 -4.31 -14.31 6.34
N VAL A 117 -4.34 -13.40 5.36
CA VAL A 117 -4.33 -13.73 3.92
C VAL A 117 -3.03 -14.44 3.53
N ALA A 118 -1.88 -13.89 3.95
CA ALA A 118 -0.57 -14.44 3.61
C ALA A 118 -0.35 -15.83 4.24
N ASP A 119 -0.91 -16.09 5.42
CA ASP A 119 -0.93 -17.43 6.02
C ASP A 119 -1.79 -18.40 5.19
N SER A 120 -2.92 -17.93 4.66
CA SER A 120 -3.87 -18.77 3.91
C SER A 120 -3.37 -19.13 2.51
N ILE A 121 -2.84 -18.14 1.77
CA ILE A 121 -2.45 -18.28 0.37
C ILE A 121 -1.06 -17.70 0.06
N PRO A 122 0.02 -18.10 0.78
CA PRO A 122 1.34 -17.50 0.61
C PRO A 122 1.90 -17.61 -0.81
N GLY A 123 1.50 -18.63 -1.56
CA GLY A 123 1.91 -18.84 -2.94
C GLY A 123 1.43 -17.77 -3.91
N HIS A 124 0.39 -17.01 -3.57
CA HIS A 124 -0.15 -15.93 -4.40
C HIS A 124 0.44 -14.55 -4.06
N ILE A 125 1.27 -14.47 -3.01
CA ILE A 125 1.85 -13.20 -2.54
C ILE A 125 3.30 -13.11 -3.01
N GLU A 126 3.63 -12.02 -3.73
CA GLU A 126 4.99 -11.70 -4.11
C GLU A 126 5.72 -10.94 -2.99
N ARG A 127 5.04 -9.94 -2.42
CA ARG A 127 5.53 -9.10 -1.32
C ARG A 127 4.36 -8.73 -0.40
N LEU A 128 4.64 -8.67 0.88
CA LEU A 128 3.70 -8.26 1.93
C LEU A 128 4.17 -6.94 2.51
N VAL A 129 3.37 -5.89 2.39
CA VAL A 129 3.73 -4.53 2.80
C VAL A 129 2.76 -4.02 3.86
N TYR A 130 3.28 -3.65 5.01
CA TYR A 130 2.55 -3.04 6.11
C TYR A 130 2.78 -1.53 6.11
N LEU A 131 1.73 -0.74 5.96
CA LEU A 131 1.76 0.71 6.12
C LEU A 131 1.15 1.07 7.46
N ALA A 132 1.96 1.45 8.46
CA ALA A 132 1.49 1.66 9.83
C ALA A 132 0.54 0.53 10.28
N GLY A 133 0.82 -0.72 9.84
CA GLY A 133 -0.10 -1.85 9.95
C GLY A 133 0.15 -2.69 11.20
N PHE A 134 -0.91 -3.28 11.75
CA PHE A 134 -0.75 -4.32 12.77
C PHE A 134 -0.09 -5.58 12.19
N VAL A 135 0.89 -6.12 12.91
CA VAL A 135 1.60 -7.36 12.54
C VAL A 135 1.45 -8.37 13.68
N PRO A 136 0.31 -9.03 13.79
CA PRO A 136 0.07 -9.96 14.89
C PRO A 136 0.93 -11.22 14.78
N ALA A 137 1.46 -11.66 15.91
CA ALA A 137 2.01 -12.98 16.05
C ALA A 137 0.89 -14.04 16.18
N ASN A 138 1.28 -15.32 16.11
CA ASN A 138 0.32 -16.40 16.27
C ASN A 138 -0.45 -16.31 17.60
N GLY A 139 -1.78 -16.33 17.52
CA GLY A 139 -2.67 -16.25 18.67
C GLY A 139 -2.94 -14.82 19.17
N GLN A 140 -2.40 -13.78 18.52
CA GLN A 140 -2.70 -12.39 18.85
C GLN A 140 -3.88 -11.85 18.03
N SER A 141 -4.61 -10.92 18.62
CA SER A 141 -5.61 -10.07 17.97
C SER A 141 -5.10 -8.63 17.83
N VAL A 142 -5.82 -7.81 17.10
CA VAL A 142 -5.54 -6.36 17.01
C VAL A 142 -5.63 -5.70 18.39
N ILE A 143 -6.64 -6.08 19.19
CA ILE A 143 -6.82 -5.48 20.51
C ILE A 143 -5.71 -5.89 21.49
N ASP A 144 -5.15 -7.11 21.36
CA ASP A 144 -3.99 -7.49 22.19
C ASP A 144 -2.80 -6.60 21.89
N LEU A 145 -2.52 -6.33 20.60
CA LEU A 145 -1.42 -5.43 20.21
C LEU A 145 -1.70 -3.99 20.67
N ASN A 146 -2.91 -3.51 20.45
CA ASN A 146 -3.29 -2.16 20.84
C ASN A 146 -3.16 -1.93 22.37
N SER A 147 -3.43 -2.97 23.17
CA SER A 147 -3.26 -2.91 24.64
C SER A 147 -1.79 -2.78 25.08
N MET A 148 -0.84 -3.09 24.21
CA MET A 148 0.59 -2.94 24.45
C MET A 148 1.11 -1.52 24.13
N ASP A 149 0.24 -0.61 23.67
CA ASP A 149 0.56 0.77 23.30
C ASP A 149 -0.06 1.78 24.25
N PRO A 150 0.52 2.01 25.44
CA PRO A 150 -0.03 2.92 26.45
C PRO A 150 -0.06 4.38 26.00
N ASN A 151 0.68 4.72 24.94
CA ASN A 151 0.73 6.08 24.39
C ASN A 151 -0.22 6.28 23.19
N SER A 152 -0.95 5.23 22.78
CA SER A 152 -1.99 5.35 21.75
C SER A 152 -3.10 6.30 22.20
N GLN A 153 -3.42 7.26 21.32
CA GLN A 153 -4.58 8.14 21.54
C GLN A 153 -5.88 7.50 21.04
N LEU A 154 -5.79 6.41 20.26
CA LEU A 154 -6.96 5.71 19.74
C LEU A 154 -7.73 4.97 20.83
N THR A 155 -7.05 4.19 21.67
CA THR A 155 -7.70 3.35 22.67
C THR A 155 -8.65 4.15 23.59
N PRO A 156 -8.24 5.29 24.18
CA PRO A 156 -9.13 6.08 25.03
C PRO A 156 -10.22 6.85 24.27
N ALA A 157 -10.09 6.95 22.93
CA ALA A 157 -11.06 7.64 22.07
C ALA A 157 -12.13 6.71 21.48
N LEU A 158 -11.99 5.40 21.67
CA LEU A 158 -12.98 4.42 21.18
C LEU A 158 -14.26 4.49 21.98
N MET A 159 -15.39 4.58 21.29
CA MET A 159 -16.74 4.58 21.83
C MET A 159 -17.49 3.34 21.33
N PRO A 160 -17.65 2.31 22.15
CA PRO A 160 -18.45 1.14 21.78
C PRO A 160 -19.92 1.51 21.58
N SER A 161 -20.60 0.85 20.63
CA SER A 161 -22.06 0.90 20.51
C SER A 161 -22.73 0.22 21.72
N ALA A 162 -24.02 0.52 21.95
CA ALA A 162 -24.76 -0.04 23.09
C ALA A 162 -24.85 -1.57 23.07
N ASP A 163 -24.83 -2.17 21.88
CA ASP A 163 -24.84 -3.62 21.66
C ASP A 163 -23.44 -4.22 21.49
N PHE A 164 -22.38 -3.41 21.61
CA PHE A 164 -20.99 -3.79 21.47
C PHE A 164 -20.63 -4.41 20.10
N THR A 165 -21.45 -4.23 19.06
CA THR A 165 -21.17 -4.76 17.71
C THR A 165 -20.23 -3.88 16.92
N THR A 166 -20.12 -2.59 17.28
CA THR A 166 -19.22 -1.62 16.64
C THR A 166 -18.49 -0.75 17.66
N ALA A 167 -17.45 -0.08 17.19
CA ALA A 167 -16.81 1.03 17.89
C ALA A 167 -16.71 2.24 16.96
N SER A 168 -16.82 3.44 17.52
CA SER A 168 -16.71 4.73 16.82
C SER A 168 -15.60 5.57 17.42
N VAL A 169 -15.17 6.59 16.68
CA VAL A 169 -14.32 7.69 17.15
C VAL A 169 -15.00 9.00 16.77
N ALA A 170 -15.08 9.95 17.70
CA ALA A 170 -15.66 11.27 17.44
C ALA A 170 -14.86 12.02 16.36
N ASP A 171 -15.53 12.84 15.54
CA ASP A 171 -14.92 13.49 14.38
C ASP A 171 -13.73 14.39 14.74
N ASP A 172 -13.81 15.11 15.87
CA ASP A 172 -12.71 15.96 16.37
C ASP A 172 -11.48 15.13 16.77
N LYS A 173 -11.69 13.92 17.28
CA LYS A 173 -10.63 12.96 17.61
C LYS A 173 -10.12 12.21 16.38
N LEU A 174 -11.03 11.91 15.44
CA LEU A 174 -10.67 11.23 14.18
C LEU A 174 -9.53 11.94 13.47
N LEU A 175 -9.66 13.24 13.22
CA LEU A 175 -8.61 14.01 12.54
C LEU A 175 -7.32 14.09 13.34
N SER A 176 -7.42 14.37 14.65
CA SER A 176 -6.25 14.54 15.50
C SER A 176 -5.44 13.24 15.71
N ILE A 177 -6.09 12.09 15.60
CA ILE A 177 -5.47 10.76 15.79
C ILE A 177 -4.95 10.20 14.46
N PHE A 178 -5.78 10.25 13.40
CA PHE A 178 -5.51 9.52 12.17
C PHE A 178 -4.81 10.36 11.10
N CYS A 179 -4.97 11.68 11.08
CA CYS A 179 -4.47 12.52 9.99
C CYS A 179 -4.23 13.97 10.40
N GLN A 180 -3.50 14.21 11.50
CA GLN A 180 -3.20 15.57 11.99
C GLN A 180 -2.34 16.40 11.03
N ASP A 181 -1.75 15.78 10.02
CA ASP A 181 -1.00 16.41 8.92
C ASP A 181 -1.80 16.53 7.62
N GLY A 182 -3.08 16.16 7.65
CA GLY A 182 -3.98 16.29 6.51
C GLY A 182 -4.36 17.74 6.20
N ASN A 183 -4.48 18.08 4.92
CA ASN A 183 -5.05 19.34 4.48
C ASN A 183 -6.60 19.34 4.59
N ALA A 184 -7.23 20.49 4.32
CA ALA A 184 -8.68 20.63 4.45
C ALA A 184 -9.48 19.63 3.59
N THR A 185 -9.01 19.31 2.39
CA THR A 185 -9.66 18.33 1.49
C THR A 185 -9.59 16.92 2.08
N VAL A 186 -8.42 16.51 2.57
CA VAL A 186 -8.23 15.21 3.23
C VAL A 186 -9.08 15.10 4.49
N ASN A 187 -9.13 16.17 5.30
CA ASN A 187 -9.93 16.21 6.51
C ASN A 187 -11.43 16.05 6.24
N GLN A 188 -11.95 16.77 5.23
CA GLN A 188 -13.34 16.62 4.78
C GLN A 188 -13.61 15.19 4.28
N LEU A 189 -12.68 14.61 3.53
CA LEU A 189 -12.80 13.24 3.01
C LEU A 189 -12.89 12.22 4.14
N LEU A 190 -12.05 12.34 5.17
CA LEU A 190 -12.06 11.48 6.34
C LEU A 190 -13.38 11.56 7.10
N ILE A 191 -13.86 12.77 7.41
CA ILE A 191 -15.11 12.98 8.13
C ILE A 191 -16.30 12.45 7.33
N ALA A 192 -16.39 12.78 6.04
CA ALA A 192 -17.53 12.39 5.20
C ALA A 192 -17.65 10.86 5.02
N ASN A 193 -16.55 10.12 5.17
CA ASN A 193 -16.50 8.68 4.97
C ASN A 193 -16.22 7.90 6.27
N ASN A 194 -16.20 8.58 7.42
CA ASN A 194 -16.05 7.93 8.71
C ASN A 194 -17.22 7.00 8.98
N ARG A 195 -16.94 5.75 9.35
CA ARG A 195 -17.97 4.76 9.71
C ARG A 195 -17.54 4.01 10.97
N PRO A 196 -18.49 3.58 11.81
CA PRO A 196 -18.18 2.70 12.92
C PRO A 196 -17.49 1.43 12.46
N GLU A 197 -16.43 1.04 13.15
CA GLU A 197 -15.70 -0.21 12.89
C GLU A 197 -16.44 -1.38 13.52
N PRO A 198 -16.69 -2.49 12.80
CA PRO A 198 -17.13 -3.75 13.37
C PRO A 198 -16.18 -4.24 14.45
N ALA A 199 -16.71 -4.51 15.66
CA ALA A 199 -15.87 -4.81 16.82
C ALA A 199 -15.22 -6.20 16.74
N ALA A 200 -15.97 -7.22 16.34
CA ALA A 200 -15.51 -8.60 16.38
C ALA A 200 -14.21 -8.86 15.60
N PRO A 201 -13.94 -8.26 14.42
CA PRO A 201 -12.65 -8.39 13.74
C PRO A 201 -11.46 -7.94 14.59
N LEU A 202 -11.61 -6.90 15.44
CA LEU A 202 -10.54 -6.39 16.30
C LEU A 202 -10.14 -7.37 17.41
N TYR A 203 -11.10 -8.16 17.90
CA TYR A 203 -10.89 -9.17 18.95
C TYR A 203 -10.54 -10.56 18.41
N SER A 204 -10.69 -10.78 17.10
CA SER A 204 -10.41 -12.07 16.48
C SER A 204 -8.93 -12.43 16.58
N LYS A 205 -8.64 -13.59 17.20
CA LYS A 205 -7.28 -14.12 17.25
C LYS A 205 -6.85 -14.63 15.88
N ILE A 206 -5.65 -14.23 15.46
CA ILE A 206 -5.07 -14.70 14.20
C ILE A 206 -4.24 -15.94 14.48
N ILE A 207 -4.62 -17.04 13.86
CA ILE A 207 -3.94 -18.32 14.00
C ILE A 207 -3.11 -18.58 12.76
N LEU A 208 -1.80 -18.52 12.90
CA LEU A 208 -0.84 -18.78 11.83
C LEU A 208 -0.48 -20.27 11.81
N LYS A 209 -0.74 -20.93 10.70
CA LYS A 209 -0.56 -22.38 10.54
C LYS A 209 0.36 -22.74 9.39
N ASN A 210 0.58 -21.85 8.46
CA ASN A 210 1.29 -22.15 7.23
C ASN A 210 2.75 -21.69 7.30
N PRO A 211 3.72 -22.61 7.43
CA PRO A 211 5.12 -22.23 7.50
C PRO A 211 5.65 -21.56 6.22
N ALA A 212 4.99 -21.76 5.08
CA ALA A 212 5.38 -21.12 3.82
C ALA A 212 5.22 -19.59 3.84
N MET A 213 4.40 -19.04 4.74
CA MET A 213 4.30 -17.59 4.97
C MET A 213 5.66 -16.98 5.40
N ALA A 214 6.54 -17.75 6.02
CA ALA A 214 7.87 -17.29 6.41
C ALA A 214 8.70 -16.86 5.19
N ASN A 215 8.49 -17.49 4.03
CA ASN A 215 9.22 -17.23 2.80
C ASN A 215 8.69 -16.00 2.01
N VAL A 216 7.56 -15.42 2.42
CA VAL A 216 7.03 -14.21 1.78
C VAL A 216 7.84 -13.00 2.25
N PRO A 217 8.50 -12.25 1.34
CA PRO A 217 9.22 -11.04 1.70
C PRO A 217 8.29 -10.01 2.35
N LYS A 218 8.67 -9.53 3.52
CA LYS A 218 7.89 -8.57 4.31
C LYS A 218 8.58 -7.23 4.36
N TYR A 219 7.78 -6.16 4.23
CA TYR A 219 8.18 -4.77 4.25
C TYR A 219 7.31 -4.01 5.24
N TYR A 220 7.88 -3.05 5.95
CA TYR A 220 7.14 -2.19 6.85
C TYR A 220 7.44 -0.73 6.56
N ILE A 221 6.38 0.09 6.45
CA ILE A 221 6.48 1.54 6.29
C ILE A 221 6.01 2.17 7.59
N HIS A 222 6.96 2.67 8.37
CA HIS A 222 6.69 3.37 9.62
C HIS A 222 6.13 4.77 9.37
N THR A 223 5.26 5.20 10.31
CA THR A 223 4.73 6.56 10.43
C THR A 223 5.21 7.14 11.76
N SER A 224 6.17 8.07 11.72
CA SER A 224 6.87 8.49 12.95
C SER A 224 6.08 9.43 13.86
N GLN A 225 5.01 10.06 13.33
CA GLN A 225 4.11 10.95 14.08
C GLN A 225 2.74 10.32 14.36
N ASP A 226 2.67 8.99 14.29
CA ASP A 226 1.44 8.21 14.45
C ASP A 226 0.92 8.29 15.89
N ARG A 227 -0.37 8.59 16.03
CA ARG A 227 -1.07 8.69 17.33
C ARG A 227 -2.07 7.55 17.54
N ALA A 228 -2.35 6.77 16.49
CA ALA A 228 -3.21 5.59 16.58
C ALA A 228 -2.38 4.35 16.94
N ILE A 229 -1.29 4.08 16.23
CA ILE A 229 -0.32 3.01 16.50
C ILE A 229 1.04 3.69 16.64
N THR A 230 1.47 3.95 17.87
CA THR A 230 2.68 4.74 18.07
C THR A 230 3.91 4.08 17.46
N ILE A 231 4.92 4.88 17.13
CA ILE A 231 6.19 4.36 16.59
C ILE A 231 6.82 3.31 17.51
N THR A 232 6.54 3.38 18.81
CA THR A 232 7.00 2.40 19.79
C THR A 232 6.38 1.03 19.53
N LEU A 233 5.06 0.95 19.38
CA LEU A 233 4.38 -0.31 19.07
C LEU A 233 4.76 -0.81 17.67
N GLN A 234 4.84 0.09 16.67
CA GLN A 234 5.28 -0.29 15.33
C GLN A 234 6.66 -0.98 15.38
N ASN A 235 7.63 -0.41 16.09
CA ASN A 235 8.95 -1.00 16.26
C ASN A 235 8.91 -2.37 16.97
N GLN A 236 8.09 -2.52 18.00
CA GLN A 236 7.91 -3.80 18.70
C GLN A 236 7.37 -4.89 17.79
N MET A 237 6.33 -4.58 17.00
CA MET A 237 5.73 -5.53 16.05
C MET A 237 6.72 -5.93 14.96
N VAL A 238 7.45 -4.97 14.39
CA VAL A 238 8.47 -5.19 13.36
C VAL A 238 9.58 -6.09 13.87
N ALA A 239 10.07 -5.84 15.09
CA ALA A 239 11.10 -6.65 15.73
C ALA A 239 10.61 -8.09 16.01
N ALA A 240 9.41 -8.22 16.57
CA ALA A 240 8.79 -9.52 16.88
C ALA A 240 8.55 -10.36 15.60
N ALA A 241 8.15 -9.72 14.50
CA ALA A 241 7.93 -10.38 13.21
C ALA A 241 9.21 -10.61 12.40
N GLY A 242 10.36 -10.13 12.87
CA GLY A 242 11.65 -10.23 12.19
C GLY A 242 11.73 -9.51 10.84
N ILE A 243 10.91 -8.47 10.63
CA ILE A 243 10.90 -7.70 9.38
C ILE A 243 12.17 -6.85 9.30
N LYS A 244 12.91 -6.98 8.17
CA LYS A 244 14.18 -6.28 7.95
C LYS A 244 14.08 -5.14 6.92
N ASN A 245 13.11 -5.21 6.01
CA ASN A 245 12.91 -4.19 4.99
C ASN A 245 12.00 -3.10 5.57
N ILE A 246 12.61 -1.99 5.96
CA ILE A 246 11.94 -0.92 6.72
C ILE A 246 12.11 0.41 6.00
N TYR A 247 11.01 1.13 5.88
CA TYR A 247 10.94 2.53 5.43
C TYR A 247 10.28 3.37 6.52
N THR A 248 10.52 4.68 6.49
CA THR A 248 9.90 5.60 7.46
C THR A 248 9.41 6.85 6.76
N ILE A 249 8.17 7.22 7.02
CA ILE A 249 7.58 8.51 6.62
C ILE A 249 7.37 9.34 7.89
N ASN A 250 7.79 10.60 7.86
CA ASN A 250 7.51 11.53 8.95
C ASN A 250 6.08 12.07 8.81
N SER A 251 5.11 11.22 9.11
CA SER A 251 3.69 11.47 8.91
C SER A 251 2.85 11.01 10.10
N SER A 252 1.59 11.43 10.09
CA SER A 252 0.51 10.85 10.89
C SER A 252 0.21 9.40 10.50
N HIS A 253 -0.84 8.82 11.08
CA HIS A 253 -1.28 7.44 10.83
C HIS A 253 -1.71 7.17 9.39
N SER A 254 -2.19 8.18 8.64
CA SER A 254 -2.78 7.98 7.29
C SER A 254 -1.99 8.64 6.17
N PRO A 255 -0.69 8.30 5.94
CA PRO A 255 0.13 8.92 4.91
C PRO A 255 -0.35 8.66 3.48
N HIS A 256 -1.09 7.60 3.24
CA HIS A 256 -1.73 7.32 1.94
C HIS A 256 -2.77 8.38 1.56
N LEU A 257 -3.24 9.19 2.52
CA LEU A 257 -4.09 10.36 2.31
C LEU A 257 -3.32 11.67 2.38
N SER A 258 -2.46 11.87 3.39
CA SER A 258 -1.76 13.14 3.62
C SER A 258 -0.47 13.30 2.80
N MET A 259 0.22 12.21 2.50
CA MET A 259 1.52 12.17 1.80
C MET A 259 1.56 11.05 0.73
N PRO A 260 0.58 10.96 -0.18
CA PRO A 260 0.45 9.85 -1.13
C PRO A 260 1.67 9.68 -2.02
N ASP A 261 2.35 10.78 -2.37
CA ASP A 261 3.57 10.76 -3.20
C ASP A 261 4.68 9.95 -2.55
N GLN A 262 4.88 10.10 -1.23
CA GLN A 262 5.91 9.36 -0.49
C GLN A 262 5.55 7.89 -0.38
N VAL A 263 4.28 7.57 -0.10
CA VAL A 263 3.80 6.18 -0.05
C VAL A 263 3.99 5.51 -1.41
N THR A 264 3.58 6.17 -2.49
CA THR A 264 3.72 5.64 -3.86
C THR A 264 5.18 5.44 -4.24
N ALA A 265 6.05 6.40 -3.94
CA ALA A 265 7.49 6.27 -4.22
C ALA A 265 8.11 5.04 -3.52
N ILE A 266 7.76 4.82 -2.26
CA ILE A 266 8.23 3.64 -1.50
C ILE A 266 7.67 2.35 -2.10
N LEU A 267 6.37 2.30 -2.44
CA LEU A 267 5.77 1.12 -3.06
C LEU A 267 6.41 0.78 -4.40
N LEU A 268 6.73 1.78 -5.21
CA LEU A 268 7.46 1.59 -6.47
C LEU A 268 8.91 1.17 -6.25
N GLU A 269 9.57 1.64 -5.19
CA GLU A 269 10.91 1.19 -4.80
C GLU A 269 10.91 -0.28 -4.37
N ILE A 270 9.93 -0.68 -3.58
CA ILE A 270 9.78 -2.07 -3.10
C ILE A 270 9.70 -3.08 -4.27
N ILE A 271 9.20 -2.70 -5.43
CA ILE A 271 9.03 -3.62 -6.58
C ILE A 271 10.19 -3.63 -7.56
N LYS A 272 11.20 -2.81 -7.37
CA LYS A 272 12.46 -2.88 -8.15
C LYS A 272 13.26 -4.12 -7.79
#